data_f8fe59714ac634df52e88351ec180e2f
#
_entry.id   f8fe59714ac634df52e88351ec180e2f
#
_cell.length_a   1.000
_cell.length_b   1.000
_cell.length_c   1.000
_cell.angle_alpha   90.00
_cell.angle_beta   90.00
_cell.angle_gamma   90.00
#
_symmetry.space_group_name_H-M   'P 1'
#
loop_
_entity.id
_entity.type
_entity.pdbx_description
1 polymer ?
#
loop_
_entity_poly.entity_id
_entity_poly.type
_entity_poly.pdbx_seq_one_letter_code
_entity_poly.pdbx_strand_id
1 'polypeptide(L)'
;LWSCYTSRLSDEESADYLCKTCAPSPGLDVFFPAGGDPGDLRADEFFKRCEKVKEELQKQFPNVKLWPSAQAPHEYPDWGECFKREMAKLPEEIDGVIYGPNHPFTLDEMRRSIDPKYEIRYYPDVCHNVRCEIPVHFDRDDWHYAYAATLSREAINPRPSEYRLVHRLTRQYVCGSVSYSEGVNDDVKKFIYSDLDFDPNCDIRETLRDYARCFLPGFDPEKIADIIFGLEQNWIGDPAENSSVDNVYNLLLSLKNDAVLENWRFVLLLFRASCDKVVRDRRIFELGLIDDAATKIRKGEIEAAREILAEEYPQSYKELRGSLFPLAERLNRLIGMQLDVEHFGGMNVERGCTLDTIDIPVTDRQYLFKKLNEHPDREYLTDILDRNKVERDEFYFSFAEHGFEVIGRQNGEFYMNFVGDDNTDGSMPMCMTKVYDHFNFDCKVAGLTGGDYELRITYKSRPNDKIIHHKITFNGDVLYDGPQFGGRRDGDYEKKYLVGGYQSIVYDVPSRFFVNGCADIEITEPIDGFMFSEFRLTKKR
;
A
#
# COMPACT_ATOMS: atom_id res chain seq x y z
N LEU A 1 -15.03 -12.21 19.11
CA LEU A 1 -15.66 -12.82 17.94
C LEU A 1 -15.91 -11.76 16.87
N TRP A 2 -15.45 -11.99 15.66
CA TRP A 2 -15.76 -11.20 14.47
C TRP A 2 -16.90 -11.83 13.69
N SER A 3 -17.84 -11.04 13.17
CA SER A 3 -18.95 -11.52 12.36
C SER A 3 -19.41 -10.46 11.36
N CYS A 4 -19.98 -10.88 10.25
CA CYS A 4 -20.60 -10.01 9.28
C CYS A 4 -22.12 -10.20 9.26
N TYR A 5 -22.83 -9.16 8.84
CA TYR A 5 -24.27 -9.17 8.67
C TYR A 5 -24.63 -8.93 7.21
N THR A 6 -25.53 -9.77 6.70
CA THR A 6 -26.01 -9.67 5.33
C THR A 6 -27.53 -9.58 5.30
N SER A 7 -28.08 -8.94 4.29
CA SER A 7 -29.51 -8.86 4.02
C SER A 7 -30.17 -10.23 3.74
N ARG A 8 -29.34 -11.27 3.53
CA ARG A 8 -29.83 -12.65 3.26
C ARG A 8 -30.44 -13.35 4.46
N LEU A 9 -30.11 -12.89 5.67
CA LEU A 9 -30.61 -13.43 6.92
C LEU A 9 -31.47 -12.40 7.65
N SER A 10 -32.54 -12.83 8.31
CA SER A 10 -33.27 -11.98 9.23
C SER A 10 -32.47 -11.72 10.52
N ASP A 11 -32.95 -10.80 11.36
CA ASP A 11 -32.33 -10.50 12.66
C ASP A 11 -32.33 -11.74 13.56
N GLU A 12 -33.43 -12.51 13.56
CA GLU A 12 -33.58 -13.75 14.32
C GLU A 12 -32.65 -14.86 13.81
N GLU A 13 -32.56 -15.05 12.50
CA GLU A 13 -31.67 -16.06 11.90
C GLU A 13 -30.21 -15.75 12.15
N SER A 14 -29.83 -14.46 12.08
CA SER A 14 -28.46 -14.00 12.39
C SER A 14 -28.13 -14.26 13.87
N ALA A 15 -29.03 -13.96 14.79
CA ALA A 15 -28.86 -14.20 16.22
C ALA A 15 -28.76 -15.70 16.55
N ASP A 16 -29.65 -16.52 15.99
CA ASP A 16 -29.63 -17.98 16.17
C ASP A 16 -28.35 -18.61 15.63
N TYR A 17 -27.91 -18.18 14.45
CA TYR A 17 -26.65 -18.65 13.86
C TYR A 17 -25.45 -18.34 14.78
N LEU A 18 -25.35 -17.11 15.27
CA LEU A 18 -24.24 -16.69 16.13
C LEU A 18 -24.26 -17.36 17.49
N CYS A 19 -25.44 -17.51 18.11
CA CYS A 19 -25.60 -18.24 19.35
C CYS A 19 -25.15 -19.71 19.23
N LYS A 20 -25.52 -20.37 18.15
CA LYS A 20 -25.06 -21.73 17.85
C LYS A 20 -23.56 -21.81 17.61
N THR A 21 -23.00 -20.86 16.89
CA THR A 21 -21.55 -20.78 16.60
C THR A 21 -20.75 -20.57 17.88
N CYS A 22 -21.24 -19.74 18.80
CA CYS A 22 -20.58 -19.44 20.08
C CYS A 22 -20.82 -20.47 21.18
N ALA A 23 -21.86 -21.28 21.07
CA ALA A 23 -22.27 -22.23 22.14
C ALA A 23 -21.14 -23.15 22.64
N PRO A 24 -20.18 -23.63 21.81
CA PRO A 24 -19.07 -24.44 22.32
C PRO A 24 -18.00 -23.65 23.10
N SER A 25 -18.03 -22.30 23.04
CA SER A 25 -17.05 -21.48 23.73
C SER A 25 -17.28 -21.46 25.25
N PRO A 26 -16.21 -21.57 26.07
CA PRO A 26 -16.32 -21.46 27.53
C PRO A 26 -16.67 -20.05 28.00
N GLY A 27 -16.50 -19.04 27.15
CA GLY A 27 -16.79 -17.62 27.40
C GLY A 27 -16.70 -16.78 26.17
N LEU A 28 -17.36 -15.63 26.15
CA LEU A 28 -17.32 -14.62 25.14
C LEU A 28 -17.35 -13.25 25.81
N ASP A 29 -16.21 -12.54 25.74
CA ASP A 29 -16.07 -11.21 26.35
C ASP A 29 -16.55 -10.11 25.44
N VAL A 30 -16.18 -10.20 24.14
CA VAL A 30 -16.46 -9.16 23.15
C VAL A 30 -16.93 -9.76 21.84
N PHE A 31 -17.97 -9.17 21.31
CA PHE A 31 -18.49 -9.43 19.98
C PHE A 31 -18.42 -8.14 19.15
N PHE A 32 -17.84 -8.21 17.96
CA PHE A 32 -17.69 -7.07 17.07
C PHE A 32 -18.13 -7.39 15.65
N PRO A 33 -19.33 -6.96 15.28
CA PRO A 33 -19.84 -7.10 13.93
C PRO A 33 -19.19 -6.11 12.98
N ALA A 34 -18.82 -6.58 11.79
CA ALA A 34 -18.42 -5.74 10.70
C ALA A 34 -19.62 -4.97 10.15
N GLY A 35 -19.44 -3.70 9.83
CA GLY A 35 -20.48 -2.87 9.24
C GLY A 35 -20.76 -3.27 7.79
N GLY A 36 -19.76 -3.20 6.92
CA GLY A 36 -19.96 -3.37 5.50
C GLY A 36 -18.92 -4.13 4.72
N ASP A 37 -17.87 -4.65 5.37
CA ASP A 37 -16.87 -5.49 4.69
C ASP A 37 -16.43 -6.66 5.60
N PRO A 38 -17.02 -7.84 5.39
CA PRO A 38 -18.21 -8.10 4.56
C PRO A 38 -19.51 -7.62 5.25
N GLY A 39 -20.47 -7.20 4.45
CA GLY A 39 -21.80 -6.78 4.91
C GLY A 39 -22.50 -5.91 3.87
N ASP A 40 -23.83 -5.89 3.91
CA ASP A 40 -24.68 -5.19 2.93
C ASP A 40 -25.91 -4.53 3.58
N LEU A 41 -25.89 -4.31 4.90
CA LEU A 41 -27.01 -3.67 5.58
C LEU A 41 -26.86 -2.14 5.59
N ARG A 42 -27.97 -1.44 5.54
CA ARG A 42 -28.02 -0.02 5.91
C ARG A 42 -27.61 0.14 7.39
N ALA A 43 -27.06 1.29 7.72
CA ALA A 43 -26.56 1.50 9.09
C ALA A 43 -27.64 1.34 10.16
N ASP A 44 -28.86 1.83 9.92
CA ASP A 44 -29.98 1.69 10.86
C ASP A 44 -30.45 0.22 11.02
N GLU A 45 -30.45 -0.56 9.95
CA GLU A 45 -30.73 -2.00 9.98
C GLU A 45 -29.61 -2.76 10.69
N PHE A 46 -28.36 -2.35 10.46
CA PHE A 46 -27.19 -2.91 11.10
C PHE A 46 -27.26 -2.74 12.63
N PHE A 47 -27.58 -1.54 13.13
CA PHE A 47 -27.71 -1.28 14.58
C PHE A 47 -28.84 -2.11 15.19
N LYS A 48 -29.99 -2.18 14.54
CA LYS A 48 -31.11 -3.00 15.00
C LYS A 48 -30.73 -4.48 15.11
N ARG A 49 -29.97 -4.99 14.14
CA ARG A 49 -29.45 -6.37 14.20
C ARG A 49 -28.43 -6.55 15.31
N CYS A 50 -27.56 -5.58 15.52
CA CYS A 50 -26.60 -5.59 16.63
C CYS A 50 -27.31 -5.72 17.98
N GLU A 51 -28.35 -4.94 18.22
CA GLU A 51 -29.19 -5.01 19.42
C GLU A 51 -29.77 -6.42 19.60
N LYS A 52 -30.44 -6.94 18.57
CA LYS A 52 -31.05 -8.27 18.61
C LYS A 52 -30.05 -9.40 18.89
N VAL A 53 -28.91 -9.35 18.25
CA VAL A 53 -27.85 -10.36 18.44
C VAL A 53 -27.27 -10.26 19.87
N LYS A 54 -27.04 -9.06 20.39
CA LYS A 54 -26.57 -8.89 21.77
C LYS A 54 -27.55 -9.47 22.79
N GLU A 55 -28.86 -9.18 22.65
CA GLU A 55 -29.90 -9.73 23.51
C GLU A 55 -29.84 -11.27 23.58
N GLU A 56 -29.70 -11.92 22.44
CA GLU A 56 -29.67 -13.38 22.39
C GLU A 56 -28.34 -13.95 22.93
N LEU A 57 -27.20 -13.35 22.60
CA LEU A 57 -25.90 -13.76 23.12
C LEU A 57 -25.78 -13.59 24.63
N GLN A 58 -26.40 -12.57 25.21
CA GLN A 58 -26.40 -12.33 26.65
C GLN A 58 -27.10 -13.46 27.46
N LYS A 59 -27.98 -14.24 26.83
CA LYS A 59 -28.59 -15.43 27.49
C LYS A 59 -27.56 -16.52 27.78
N GLN A 60 -26.50 -16.60 26.99
CA GLN A 60 -25.41 -17.56 27.18
C GLN A 60 -24.17 -16.91 27.82
N PHE A 61 -23.89 -15.66 27.46
CA PHE A 61 -22.73 -14.89 27.88
C PHE A 61 -23.17 -13.55 28.50
N PRO A 62 -23.60 -13.54 29.76
CA PRO A 62 -24.27 -12.39 30.39
C PRO A 62 -23.47 -11.08 30.35
N ASN A 63 -22.14 -11.16 30.28
CA ASN A 63 -21.23 -10.01 30.27
C ASN A 63 -20.67 -9.66 28.88
N VAL A 64 -21.22 -10.25 27.82
CA VAL A 64 -20.71 -10.00 26.48
C VAL A 64 -20.88 -8.53 26.08
N LYS A 65 -19.81 -7.94 25.61
CA LYS A 65 -19.78 -6.57 25.12
C LYS A 65 -19.93 -6.53 23.59
N LEU A 66 -20.61 -5.52 23.10
CA LEU A 66 -20.84 -5.29 21.68
C LEU A 66 -20.08 -4.05 21.20
N TRP A 67 -19.23 -4.26 20.20
CA TRP A 67 -18.39 -3.24 19.59
C TRP A 67 -18.56 -3.24 18.06
N PRO A 68 -19.56 -2.53 17.51
CA PRO A 68 -19.76 -2.48 16.06
C PRO A 68 -18.60 -1.77 15.36
N SER A 69 -18.28 -2.25 14.17
CA SER A 69 -17.35 -1.57 13.28
C SER A 69 -18.08 -0.55 12.39
N ALA A 70 -17.47 0.59 12.20
CA ALA A 70 -18.00 1.63 11.30
C ALA A 70 -17.55 1.47 9.83
N GLN A 71 -17.09 0.28 9.43
CA GLN A 71 -16.85 -0.02 8.01
C GLN A 71 -18.12 0.15 7.20
N ALA A 72 -18.06 0.92 6.12
CA ALA A 72 -19.21 1.23 5.29
C ALA A 72 -19.31 0.29 4.08
N PRO A 73 -20.49 -0.27 3.78
CA PRO A 73 -20.72 -0.93 2.50
C PRO A 73 -20.70 0.08 1.36
N HIS A 74 -20.16 -0.33 0.23
CA HIS A 74 -20.03 0.54 -0.95
C HIS A 74 -21.38 1.00 -1.55
N GLU A 75 -22.46 0.25 -1.29
CA GLU A 75 -23.78 0.52 -1.82
C GLU A 75 -24.48 1.72 -1.19
N TYR A 76 -24.04 2.17 -0.04
CA TYR A 76 -24.70 3.24 0.73
C TYR A 76 -23.75 4.42 1.03
N PRO A 77 -23.67 5.40 0.13
CA PRO A 77 -22.78 6.56 0.31
C PRO A 77 -23.04 7.37 1.58
N ASP A 78 -24.27 7.35 2.12
CA ASP A 78 -24.67 8.04 3.35
C ASP A 78 -24.52 7.18 4.61
N TRP A 79 -23.90 6.00 4.51
CA TRP A 79 -23.80 5.04 5.60
C TRP A 79 -23.10 5.62 6.83
N GLY A 80 -22.00 6.33 6.61
CA GLY A 80 -21.23 6.95 7.70
C GLY A 80 -22.04 8.00 8.46
N GLU A 81 -22.78 8.84 7.79
CA GLU A 81 -23.65 9.82 8.42
C GLU A 81 -24.83 9.15 9.16
N CYS A 82 -25.33 8.06 8.63
CA CYS A 82 -26.34 7.26 9.31
C CYS A 82 -25.77 6.62 10.58
N PHE A 83 -24.57 6.05 10.52
CA PHE A 83 -23.86 5.49 11.68
C PHE A 83 -23.69 6.53 12.80
N LYS A 84 -23.21 7.74 12.45
CA LYS A 84 -23.09 8.83 13.42
C LYS A 84 -24.43 9.20 14.06
N ARG A 85 -25.52 9.24 13.28
CA ARG A 85 -26.88 9.50 13.81
C ARG A 85 -27.35 8.43 14.78
N GLU A 86 -27.09 7.15 14.47
CA GLU A 86 -27.43 6.06 15.39
C GLU A 86 -26.64 6.15 16.69
N MET A 87 -25.33 6.38 16.60
CA MET A 87 -24.49 6.57 17.80
C MET A 87 -24.89 7.81 18.62
N ALA A 88 -25.38 8.87 18.00
CA ALA A 88 -25.87 10.06 18.70
C ALA A 88 -27.13 9.81 19.54
N LYS A 89 -27.86 8.73 19.31
CA LYS A 89 -28.97 8.28 20.16
C LYS A 89 -28.52 7.70 21.49
N LEU A 90 -27.20 7.55 21.68
CA LEU A 90 -26.57 6.96 22.86
C LEU A 90 -27.05 5.54 23.19
N PRO A 91 -27.03 4.61 22.22
CA PRO A 91 -27.54 3.27 22.40
C PRO A 91 -26.87 2.55 23.61
N GLU A 92 -27.69 2.01 24.53
CA GLU A 92 -27.19 1.36 25.74
C GLU A 92 -26.58 -0.02 25.47
N GLU A 93 -26.98 -0.66 24.38
CA GLU A 93 -26.47 -1.95 23.92
C GLU A 93 -25.07 -1.89 23.34
N ILE A 94 -24.56 -0.73 22.98
CA ILE A 94 -23.22 -0.53 22.44
C ILE A 94 -22.25 -0.22 23.59
N ASP A 95 -21.16 -0.97 23.67
CA ASP A 95 -20.13 -0.81 24.71
C ASP A 95 -18.91 -0.03 24.22
N GLY A 96 -18.67 -0.02 22.92
CA GLY A 96 -17.58 0.69 22.25
C GLY A 96 -17.70 0.57 20.75
N VAL A 97 -16.72 1.03 20.00
CA VAL A 97 -16.71 1.02 18.53
C VAL A 97 -15.36 0.55 18.02
N ILE A 98 -15.35 -0.12 16.89
CA ILE A 98 -14.11 -0.48 16.20
C ILE A 98 -13.93 0.42 14.98
N TYR A 99 -12.72 0.94 14.84
CA TYR A 99 -12.27 1.69 13.67
C TYR A 99 -11.22 0.90 12.91
N GLY A 100 -11.35 0.75 11.61
CA GLY A 100 -10.43 -0.01 10.74
C GLY A 100 -10.52 0.41 9.27
N PRO A 101 -10.13 -0.44 8.34
CA PRO A 101 -10.20 -0.13 6.91
C PRO A 101 -11.63 0.12 6.43
N ASN A 102 -11.77 0.78 5.28
CA ASN A 102 -13.06 1.12 4.65
C ASN A 102 -14.00 2.00 5.50
N HIS A 103 -13.42 2.83 6.39
CA HIS A 103 -14.20 3.81 7.13
C HIS A 103 -14.55 5.01 6.26
N PRO A 104 -15.79 5.53 6.39
CA PRO A 104 -16.22 6.69 5.61
C PRO A 104 -15.73 8.04 6.19
N PHE A 105 -14.99 8.02 7.28
CA PHE A 105 -14.45 9.19 7.98
C PHE A 105 -13.17 8.85 8.74
N THR A 106 -12.38 9.85 9.12
CA THR A 106 -11.12 9.66 9.83
C THR A 106 -11.31 9.22 11.28
N LEU A 107 -10.27 8.64 11.89
CA LEU A 107 -10.28 8.27 13.30
C LEU A 107 -10.48 9.49 14.22
N ASP A 108 -9.88 10.62 13.88
CA ASP A 108 -10.05 11.90 14.57
C ASP A 108 -11.50 12.41 14.46
N GLU A 109 -12.09 12.36 13.27
CA GLU A 109 -13.48 12.71 13.06
C GLU A 109 -14.42 11.78 13.83
N MET A 110 -14.13 10.47 13.79
CA MET A 110 -14.90 9.50 14.59
C MET A 110 -14.86 9.87 16.08
N ARG A 111 -13.68 10.14 16.63
CA ARG A 111 -13.55 10.50 18.05
C ARG A 111 -14.33 11.77 18.41
N ARG A 112 -14.41 12.73 17.50
CA ARG A 112 -15.18 13.96 17.69
C ARG A 112 -16.68 13.78 17.52
N SER A 113 -17.10 12.79 16.73
CA SER A 113 -18.50 12.60 16.33
C SER A 113 -19.28 11.70 17.28
N ILE A 114 -18.62 10.83 18.06
CA ILE A 114 -19.28 9.93 19.00
C ILE A 114 -19.06 10.36 20.44
N ASP A 115 -20.03 10.04 21.32
CA ASP A 115 -19.94 10.37 22.74
C ASP A 115 -18.69 9.74 23.38
N PRO A 116 -17.96 10.49 24.24
CA PRO A 116 -16.77 9.99 24.94
C PRO A 116 -16.98 8.72 25.78
N LYS A 117 -18.21 8.39 26.15
CA LYS A 117 -18.52 7.15 26.87
C LYS A 117 -18.17 5.89 26.08
N TYR A 118 -18.18 5.99 24.74
CA TYR A 118 -17.79 4.88 23.87
C TYR A 118 -16.29 4.90 23.63
N GLU A 119 -15.62 3.86 24.06
CA GLU A 119 -14.22 3.65 23.70
C GLU A 119 -14.12 3.26 22.22
N ILE A 120 -13.02 3.65 21.58
CA ILE A 120 -12.69 3.23 20.23
C ILE A 120 -11.54 2.24 20.31
N ARG A 121 -11.68 1.12 19.62
CA ARG A 121 -10.59 0.17 19.40
C ARG A 121 -10.16 0.25 17.95
N TYR A 122 -8.86 0.36 17.72
CA TYR A 122 -8.31 0.38 16.39
C TYR A 122 -8.17 -1.04 15.82
N TYR A 123 -8.55 -1.20 14.58
CA TYR A 123 -8.37 -2.40 13.80
C TYR A 123 -7.34 -2.11 12.70
N PRO A 124 -6.03 -2.12 13.02
CA PRO A 124 -5.00 -1.92 12.01
C PRO A 124 -4.99 -3.09 11.05
N ASP A 125 -5.14 -2.78 9.79
CA ASP A 125 -4.87 -3.70 8.72
C ASP A 125 -3.38 -3.69 8.43
N VAL A 126 -2.66 -4.64 9.01
CA VAL A 126 -1.20 -4.60 9.01
C VAL A 126 -0.58 -5.10 7.72
N CYS A 127 -1.35 -5.68 6.82
CA CYS A 127 -0.81 -6.19 5.56
C CYS A 127 -1.86 -6.43 4.47
N HIS A 128 -2.86 -5.62 4.40
CA HIS A 128 -3.82 -5.74 3.32
C HIS A 128 -3.23 -5.22 1.99
N ASN A 129 -3.24 -6.05 0.97
CA ASN A 129 -2.81 -5.67 -0.36
C ASN A 129 -3.92 -5.97 -1.36
N VAL A 130 -4.44 -4.95 -1.97
CA VAL A 130 -5.56 -5.06 -2.91
C VAL A 130 -5.28 -5.80 -4.19
N ARG A 131 -4.02 -6.10 -4.45
CA ARG A 131 -3.65 -6.96 -5.59
C ARG A 131 -3.94 -8.43 -5.36
N CYS A 132 -4.42 -8.75 -4.17
CA CYS A 132 -4.64 -10.11 -3.73
C CYS A 132 -5.61 -10.92 -4.58
N GLU A 133 -6.64 -10.31 -5.08
CA GLU A 133 -7.73 -11.02 -5.74
C GLU A 133 -7.65 -10.98 -7.26
N ILE A 134 -6.86 -10.07 -7.82
CA ILE A 134 -6.80 -9.82 -9.25
C ILE A 134 -5.34 -9.80 -9.71
N PRO A 135 -4.93 -10.68 -10.64
CA PRO A 135 -3.61 -10.61 -11.23
C PRO A 135 -3.35 -9.24 -11.82
N VAL A 136 -2.16 -8.68 -11.57
CA VAL A 136 -1.78 -7.41 -12.15
C VAL A 136 -1.57 -7.57 -13.64
N HIS A 137 -2.52 -7.11 -14.42
CA HIS A 137 -2.37 -7.02 -15.86
C HIS A 137 -1.71 -5.70 -16.22
N PHE A 138 -0.48 -5.79 -16.74
CA PHE A 138 0.22 -4.65 -17.30
C PHE A 138 -0.17 -4.49 -18.75
N ASP A 139 -0.81 -3.40 -19.07
CA ASP A 139 -0.70 -2.90 -20.43
C ASP A 139 0.65 -2.19 -20.58
N ARG A 140 1.57 -2.85 -21.28
CA ARG A 140 2.92 -2.33 -21.53
C ARG A 140 2.92 -1.08 -22.40
N ASP A 141 1.81 -0.79 -23.06
CA ASP A 141 1.64 0.43 -23.83
C ASP A 141 1.41 1.66 -22.93
N ASP A 142 0.98 1.41 -21.70
CA ASP A 142 0.75 2.42 -20.68
C ASP A 142 1.81 2.42 -19.58
N TRP A 143 2.99 1.90 -19.88
CA TRP A 143 4.07 1.83 -18.92
C TRP A 143 4.39 3.21 -18.34
N HIS A 144 4.57 3.25 -17.01
CA HIS A 144 4.95 4.42 -16.25
C HIS A 144 6.04 4.07 -15.24
N TYR A 145 6.96 5.02 -14.97
CA TYR A 145 8.04 4.83 -14.01
C TYR A 145 7.55 4.37 -12.63
N ALA A 146 6.40 4.84 -12.18
CA ALA A 146 5.78 4.42 -10.94
C ALA A 146 5.59 2.90 -10.82
N TYR A 147 5.34 2.20 -11.91
CA TYR A 147 5.29 0.73 -11.93
C TYR A 147 6.65 0.12 -11.61
N ALA A 148 7.70 0.66 -12.23
CA ALA A 148 9.04 0.13 -12.07
C ALA A 148 9.51 0.14 -10.61
N ALA A 149 9.15 1.19 -9.89
CA ALA A 149 9.64 1.39 -8.55
C ALA A 149 8.93 0.53 -7.48
N THR A 150 7.75 -0.03 -7.79
CA THR A 150 6.92 -0.69 -6.76
C THR A 150 6.51 -2.10 -7.05
N LEU A 151 6.39 -2.45 -8.31
CA LEU A 151 6.02 -3.81 -8.66
C LEU A 151 7.14 -4.77 -8.33
N SER A 152 6.78 -5.91 -7.79
CA SER A 152 7.69 -6.89 -7.19
C SER A 152 8.34 -6.44 -5.87
N ARG A 153 8.06 -5.25 -5.38
CA ARG A 153 8.40 -4.80 -4.04
C ARG A 153 7.15 -4.92 -3.19
N GLU A 154 6.84 -6.14 -2.82
CA GLU A 154 5.60 -6.45 -2.12
C GLU A 154 5.49 -5.72 -0.78
N ALA A 155 4.29 -5.30 -0.50
CA ALA A 155 3.90 -4.73 0.77
C ALA A 155 4.11 -5.62 1.97
N ILE A 156 4.26 -6.86 1.70
CA ILE A 156 4.31 -7.92 2.69
C ILE A 156 5.71 -8.08 3.23
N ASN A 157 6.29 -6.98 3.66
CA ASN A 157 7.56 -6.95 4.37
C ASN A 157 7.33 -6.68 5.85
N PRO A 158 8.17 -7.19 6.74
CA PRO A 158 8.16 -6.72 8.11
C PRO A 158 8.52 -5.22 8.14
N ARG A 159 7.75 -4.43 8.90
CA ARG A 159 7.87 -2.96 8.95
C ARG A 159 7.78 -2.44 10.38
N PRO A 160 8.74 -2.78 11.23
CA PRO A 160 8.66 -2.45 12.64
C PRO A 160 8.59 -0.96 12.94
N SER A 161 9.39 -0.15 12.25
CA SER A 161 9.44 1.31 12.47
C SER A 161 8.16 1.99 12.01
N GLU A 162 7.62 1.55 10.90
CA GLU A 162 6.39 2.08 10.32
C GLU A 162 5.19 1.80 11.23
N TYR A 163 5.04 0.57 11.70
CA TYR A 163 3.94 0.23 12.60
C TYR A 163 4.05 0.90 13.97
N ARG A 164 5.26 1.16 14.46
CA ARG A 164 5.46 2.03 15.60
C ARG A 164 4.96 3.44 15.35
N LEU A 165 5.21 3.99 14.16
CA LEU A 165 4.72 5.31 13.78
C LEU A 165 3.19 5.33 13.75
N VAL A 166 2.56 4.37 13.07
CA VAL A 166 1.10 4.22 13.01
C VAL A 166 0.50 4.13 14.40
N HIS A 167 1.03 3.27 15.26
CA HIS A 167 0.57 3.14 16.64
C HIS A 167 0.66 4.47 17.40
N ARG A 168 1.76 5.19 17.28
CA ARG A 168 1.94 6.50 17.94
C ARG A 168 0.92 7.55 17.50
N LEU A 169 0.56 7.55 16.23
CA LEU A 169 -0.41 8.51 15.68
C LEU A 169 -1.85 8.17 16.09
N THR A 170 -2.18 6.90 16.15
CA THR A 170 -3.55 6.44 16.43
C THR A 170 -3.87 6.32 17.91
N ARG A 171 -2.91 5.98 18.76
CA ARG A 171 -3.11 5.66 20.18
C ARG A 171 -3.84 6.71 21.01
N GLN A 172 -3.75 7.99 20.63
CA GLN A 172 -4.41 9.08 21.34
C GLN A 172 -5.94 9.05 21.25
N TYR A 173 -6.47 8.31 20.28
CA TYR A 173 -7.90 8.22 20.00
C TYR A 173 -8.52 6.91 20.48
N VAL A 174 -7.69 5.92 20.79
CA VAL A 174 -8.13 4.53 20.98
C VAL A 174 -7.70 3.94 22.32
N CYS A 175 -8.40 2.91 22.77
CA CYS A 175 -8.09 2.19 24.01
C CYS A 175 -7.20 0.94 23.77
N GLY A 176 -6.87 0.64 22.53
CA GLY A 176 -6.07 -0.52 22.11
C GLY A 176 -6.39 -0.95 20.70
N SER A 177 -5.81 -2.06 20.25
CA SER A 177 -5.97 -2.54 18.89
C SER A 177 -6.43 -4.00 18.78
N VAL A 178 -6.91 -4.37 17.60
CA VAL A 178 -7.16 -5.75 17.15
C VAL A 178 -6.55 -5.90 15.78
N SER A 179 -5.32 -6.37 15.71
CA SER A 179 -4.57 -6.45 14.44
C SER A 179 -5.15 -7.52 13.51
N TYR A 180 -5.32 -7.15 12.27
CA TYR A 180 -5.66 -8.04 11.17
C TYR A 180 -4.51 -8.09 10.15
N SER A 181 -4.34 -9.22 9.48
CA SER A 181 -3.37 -9.35 8.41
C SER A 181 -3.67 -10.54 7.51
N GLU A 182 -3.33 -10.41 6.24
CA GLU A 182 -3.46 -11.47 5.23
C GLU A 182 -2.15 -11.72 4.48
N GLY A 183 -1.02 -11.25 4.95
CA GLY A 183 0.25 -11.31 4.23
C GLY A 183 1.34 -12.15 4.88
N VAL A 184 2.51 -12.16 4.26
CA VAL A 184 3.74 -12.79 4.76
C VAL A 184 4.47 -11.86 5.74
N ASN A 185 5.21 -12.44 6.70
CA ASN A 185 5.91 -11.71 7.78
C ASN A 185 5.02 -10.89 8.73
N ASP A 186 3.73 -11.18 8.76
CA ASP A 186 2.75 -10.41 9.54
C ASP A 186 2.86 -10.64 11.04
N ASP A 187 3.34 -11.78 11.45
CA ASP A 187 3.53 -12.10 12.86
C ASP A 187 4.49 -11.10 13.53
N VAL A 188 5.53 -10.64 12.83
CA VAL A 188 6.41 -9.57 13.32
C VAL A 188 5.61 -8.31 13.66
N LYS A 189 4.72 -7.90 12.77
CA LYS A 189 3.91 -6.68 12.95
C LYS A 189 2.94 -6.82 14.12
N LYS A 190 2.35 -8.01 14.29
CA LYS A 190 1.48 -8.32 15.43
C LYS A 190 2.23 -8.26 16.77
N PHE A 191 3.48 -8.74 16.81
CA PHE A 191 4.34 -8.60 17.97
C PHE A 191 4.60 -7.13 18.30
N ILE A 192 4.96 -6.32 17.31
CA ILE A 192 5.20 -4.88 17.49
C ILE A 192 3.94 -4.19 18.06
N TYR A 193 2.77 -4.45 17.46
CA TYR A 193 1.52 -3.86 17.94
C TYR A 193 1.16 -4.30 19.35
N SER A 194 1.33 -5.58 19.65
CA SER A 194 1.03 -6.12 20.97
C SER A 194 1.88 -5.49 22.07
N ASP A 195 3.18 -5.35 21.84
CA ASP A 195 4.07 -4.71 22.81
C ASP A 195 3.77 -3.22 22.97
N LEU A 196 3.49 -2.52 21.86
CA LEU A 196 3.14 -1.10 21.87
C LEU A 196 1.79 -0.83 22.54
N ASP A 197 0.83 -1.72 22.42
CA ASP A 197 -0.45 -1.63 23.16
C ASP A 197 -0.24 -1.82 24.66
N PHE A 198 0.71 -2.68 25.05
CA PHE A 198 1.06 -2.90 26.45
C PHE A 198 1.91 -1.75 27.02
N ASP A 199 2.97 -1.37 26.33
CA ASP A 199 3.82 -0.21 26.65
C ASP A 199 4.13 0.62 25.40
N PRO A 200 3.45 1.76 25.20
CA PRO A 200 3.67 2.63 24.05
C PRO A 200 5.09 3.19 23.91
N ASN A 201 5.92 3.07 24.95
CA ASN A 201 7.30 3.53 24.95
C ASN A 201 8.31 2.38 24.86
N CYS A 202 7.85 1.14 24.66
CA CYS A 202 8.75 0.00 24.54
C CYS A 202 9.78 0.20 23.41
N ASP A 203 10.95 -0.39 23.59
CA ASP A 203 11.95 -0.45 22.53
C ASP A 203 11.59 -1.58 21.56
N ILE A 204 11.10 -1.24 20.37
CA ILE A 204 10.73 -2.22 19.34
C ILE A 204 11.91 -3.09 18.90
N ARG A 205 13.17 -2.66 19.10
CA ARG A 205 14.33 -3.53 18.88
C ARG A 205 14.36 -4.66 19.89
N GLU A 206 14.01 -4.41 21.15
CA GLU A 206 13.89 -5.47 22.15
C GLU A 206 12.72 -6.42 21.84
N THR A 207 11.59 -5.89 21.36
CA THR A 207 10.48 -6.71 20.83
C THR A 207 10.98 -7.67 19.74
N LEU A 208 11.80 -7.19 18.80
CA LEU A 208 12.36 -8.04 17.74
C LEU A 208 13.38 -9.05 18.26
N ARG A 209 14.16 -8.72 19.31
CA ARG A 209 15.03 -9.68 19.98
C ARG A 209 14.23 -10.78 20.68
N ASP A 210 13.13 -10.43 21.32
CA ASP A 210 12.24 -11.41 21.94
C ASP A 210 11.54 -12.28 20.91
N TYR A 211 11.12 -11.70 19.79
CA TYR A 211 10.64 -12.47 18.64
C TYR A 211 11.68 -13.48 18.17
N ALA A 212 12.95 -13.05 18.05
CA ALA A 212 14.04 -13.92 17.63
C ALA A 212 14.29 -15.04 18.65
N ARG A 213 14.32 -14.72 19.96
CA ARG A 213 14.49 -15.72 21.03
C ARG A 213 13.39 -16.78 21.02
N CYS A 214 12.15 -16.35 20.73
CA CYS A 214 10.99 -17.25 20.69
C CYS A 214 10.97 -18.15 19.46
N PHE A 215 11.25 -17.61 18.28
CA PHE A 215 10.96 -18.28 17.01
C PHE A 215 12.18 -18.69 16.21
N LEU A 216 13.34 -18.14 16.53
CA LEU A 216 14.61 -18.39 15.84
C LEU A 216 15.71 -18.78 16.85
N PRO A 217 15.47 -19.82 17.68
CA PRO A 217 16.42 -20.22 18.69
C PRO A 217 17.75 -20.65 18.04
N GLY A 218 18.85 -20.26 18.66
CA GLY A 218 20.20 -20.56 18.15
C GLY A 218 20.81 -19.47 17.27
N PHE A 219 20.04 -18.43 16.91
CA PHE A 219 20.57 -17.24 16.28
C PHE A 219 20.87 -16.15 17.31
N ASP A 220 21.79 -15.27 16.95
CA ASP A 220 21.99 -14.01 17.66
C ASP A 220 20.74 -13.13 17.47
N PRO A 221 20.00 -12.80 18.56
CA PRO A 221 18.77 -12.00 18.44
C PRO A 221 19.02 -10.61 17.83
N GLU A 222 20.20 -10.04 18.02
CA GLU A 222 20.56 -8.75 17.44
C GLU A 222 20.65 -8.82 15.92
N LYS A 223 21.27 -9.87 15.39
CA LYS A 223 21.35 -10.07 13.93
C LYS A 223 19.99 -10.27 13.30
N ILE A 224 19.07 -10.96 13.98
CA ILE A 224 17.69 -11.11 13.48
C ILE A 224 16.96 -9.78 13.49
N ALA A 225 17.12 -8.98 14.54
CA ALA A 225 16.56 -7.63 14.58
C ALA A 225 17.13 -6.76 13.45
N ASP A 226 18.45 -6.82 13.19
CA ASP A 226 19.08 -6.10 12.07
C ASP A 226 18.53 -6.56 10.70
N ILE A 227 18.31 -7.85 10.53
CA ILE A 227 17.68 -8.39 9.29
C ILE A 227 16.28 -7.83 9.11
N ILE A 228 15.45 -7.83 10.14
CA ILE A 228 14.07 -7.37 10.07
C ILE A 228 14.00 -5.86 9.78
N PHE A 229 14.80 -5.05 10.47
CA PHE A 229 14.92 -3.62 10.14
C PHE A 229 15.50 -3.41 8.75
N GLY A 230 16.46 -4.23 8.33
CA GLY A 230 17.03 -4.15 6.99
C GLY A 230 16.03 -4.47 5.88
N LEU A 231 15.13 -5.43 6.08
CA LEU A 231 14.04 -5.70 5.14
C LEU A 231 13.08 -4.51 5.01
N GLU A 232 12.80 -3.80 6.10
CA GLU A 232 12.07 -2.54 6.05
C GLU A 232 12.83 -1.47 5.26
N GLN A 233 14.13 -1.35 5.47
CA GLN A 233 14.99 -0.40 4.74
C GLN A 233 15.09 -0.72 3.24
N ASN A 234 15.00 -1.99 2.84
CA ASN A 234 14.99 -2.40 1.44
C ASN A 234 13.86 -1.77 0.63
N TRP A 235 12.82 -1.33 1.33
CA TRP A 235 11.66 -0.70 0.74
C TRP A 235 11.86 0.76 0.37
N ILE A 236 12.83 1.44 0.97
CA ILE A 236 13.04 2.89 0.85
C ILE A 236 13.85 3.22 -0.42
N GLY A 237 13.36 4.17 -1.20
CA GLY A 237 14.02 4.71 -2.37
C GLY A 237 14.13 3.75 -3.56
N ASP A 238 14.97 4.10 -4.53
CA ASP A 238 15.22 3.26 -5.70
C ASP A 238 15.99 1.98 -5.32
N PRO A 239 15.47 0.79 -5.65
CA PRO A 239 16.16 -0.46 -5.38
C PRO A 239 17.59 -0.51 -5.92
N ALA A 240 17.86 0.10 -7.07
CA ALA A 240 19.18 0.10 -7.68
C ALA A 240 20.23 0.82 -6.81
N GLU A 241 19.83 1.86 -6.09
CA GLU A 241 20.69 2.67 -5.23
C GLU A 241 20.73 2.16 -3.77
N ASN A 242 19.79 1.32 -3.38
CA ASN A 242 19.62 0.87 -2.01
C ASN A 242 20.57 -0.29 -1.65
N SER A 243 21.68 0.02 -0.99
CA SER A 243 22.66 -0.99 -0.54
C SER A 243 22.17 -1.89 0.60
N SER A 244 21.09 -1.54 1.29
CA SER A 244 20.50 -2.39 2.33
C SER A 244 20.13 -3.76 1.79
N VAL A 245 19.64 -3.82 0.55
CA VAL A 245 19.25 -5.07 -0.13
C VAL A 245 20.39 -6.09 -0.14
N ASP A 246 21.59 -5.66 -0.57
CA ASP A 246 22.76 -6.55 -0.57
C ASP A 246 23.18 -6.94 0.84
N ASN A 247 23.18 -6.00 1.77
CA ASN A 247 23.60 -6.23 3.16
C ASN A 247 22.70 -7.27 3.84
N VAL A 248 21.39 -7.14 3.73
CA VAL A 248 20.43 -8.07 4.34
C VAL A 248 20.52 -9.45 3.69
N TYR A 249 20.56 -9.50 2.35
CA TYR A 249 20.67 -10.76 1.63
C TYR A 249 21.94 -11.52 2.00
N ASN A 250 23.10 -10.85 2.01
CA ASN A 250 24.38 -11.46 2.39
C ASN A 250 24.41 -11.88 3.86
N LEU A 251 23.82 -11.10 4.76
CA LEU A 251 23.72 -11.48 6.18
C LEU A 251 22.91 -12.76 6.34
N LEU A 252 21.75 -12.88 5.70
CA LEU A 252 20.93 -14.10 5.72
C LEU A 252 21.66 -15.29 5.11
N LEU A 253 22.38 -15.11 4.00
CA LEU A 253 23.19 -16.17 3.42
C LEU A 253 24.29 -16.65 4.37
N SER A 254 24.90 -15.75 5.15
CA SER A 254 25.93 -16.11 6.13
C SER A 254 25.40 -16.96 7.29
N LEU A 255 24.10 -16.90 7.57
CA LEU A 255 23.42 -17.67 8.60
C LEU A 255 22.79 -18.96 8.08
N LYS A 256 22.74 -19.13 6.75
CA LYS A 256 22.08 -20.26 6.10
C LYS A 256 22.83 -21.58 6.32
N ASN A 257 22.11 -22.58 6.77
CA ASN A 257 22.55 -23.99 6.82
C ASN A 257 21.31 -24.92 6.75
N ASP A 258 21.53 -26.22 6.60
CA ASP A 258 20.43 -27.16 6.43
C ASP A 258 19.45 -27.20 7.61
N ALA A 259 19.93 -27.05 8.83
CA ALA A 259 19.08 -27.08 10.02
C ALA A 259 18.16 -25.85 10.10
N VAL A 260 18.66 -24.68 9.78
CA VAL A 260 17.84 -23.45 9.83
C VAL A 260 16.84 -23.36 8.71
N LEU A 261 17.06 -24.07 7.60
CA LEU A 261 16.10 -24.15 6.51
C LEU A 261 14.85 -24.98 6.88
N GLU A 262 14.81 -25.66 8.01
CA GLU A 262 13.59 -26.26 8.56
C GLU A 262 12.78 -25.27 9.43
N ASN A 263 13.30 -24.09 9.70
CA ASN A 263 12.54 -23.02 10.34
C ASN A 263 11.89 -22.13 9.26
N TRP A 264 10.57 -22.22 9.13
CA TRP A 264 9.84 -21.52 8.08
C TRP A 264 9.97 -19.99 8.17
N ARG A 265 10.14 -19.42 9.38
CA ARG A 265 10.34 -17.97 9.53
C ARG A 265 11.68 -17.52 8.97
N PHE A 266 12.74 -18.29 9.20
CA PHE A 266 14.03 -18.03 8.56
C PHE A 266 13.94 -18.12 7.04
N VAL A 267 13.28 -19.17 6.53
CA VAL A 267 13.08 -19.34 5.08
C VAL A 267 12.28 -18.18 4.49
N LEU A 268 11.27 -17.69 5.21
CA LEU A 268 10.46 -16.56 4.78
C LEU A 268 11.26 -15.25 4.68
N LEU A 269 12.08 -14.95 5.70
CA LEU A 269 12.99 -13.79 5.67
C LEU A 269 13.99 -13.90 4.51
N LEU A 270 14.56 -15.09 4.30
CA LEU A 270 15.49 -15.34 3.19
C LEU A 270 14.80 -15.24 1.83
N PHE A 271 13.58 -15.77 1.70
CA PHE A 271 12.78 -15.65 0.48
C PHE A 271 12.51 -14.18 0.14
N ARG A 272 12.06 -13.38 1.12
CA ARG A 272 11.81 -11.97 0.91
C ARG A 272 13.06 -11.19 0.50
N ALA A 273 14.17 -11.39 1.21
CA ALA A 273 15.45 -10.78 0.85
C ALA A 273 15.94 -11.19 -0.54
N SER A 274 15.69 -12.45 -0.93
CA SER A 274 16.03 -12.94 -2.27
C SER A 274 15.18 -12.28 -3.35
N CYS A 275 13.89 -12.04 -3.11
CA CYS A 275 13.02 -11.29 -4.01
C CYS A 275 13.52 -9.84 -4.18
N ASP A 276 13.84 -9.16 -3.09
CA ASP A 276 14.39 -7.79 -3.14
C ASP A 276 15.70 -7.75 -3.95
N LYS A 277 16.56 -8.74 -3.76
CA LYS A 277 17.83 -8.85 -4.49
C LYS A 277 17.60 -9.11 -5.98
N VAL A 278 16.65 -9.96 -6.36
CA VAL A 278 16.27 -10.21 -7.75
C VAL A 278 15.78 -8.91 -8.42
N VAL A 279 14.91 -8.17 -7.74
CA VAL A 279 14.38 -6.89 -8.25
C VAL A 279 15.51 -5.89 -8.47
N ARG A 280 16.39 -5.74 -7.46
CA ARG A 280 17.53 -4.81 -7.52
C ARG A 280 18.49 -5.14 -8.65
N ASP A 281 18.94 -6.39 -8.75
CA ASP A 281 19.94 -6.79 -9.75
C ASP A 281 19.38 -6.66 -11.18
N ARG A 282 18.11 -6.99 -11.36
CA ARG A 282 17.44 -6.80 -12.64
C ARG A 282 17.37 -5.32 -13.01
N ARG A 283 16.95 -4.46 -12.06
CA ARG A 283 16.85 -3.03 -12.30
C ARG A 283 18.20 -2.40 -12.64
N ILE A 284 19.27 -2.74 -11.92
CA ILE A 284 20.63 -2.26 -12.22
C ILE A 284 21.04 -2.66 -13.63
N PHE A 285 20.84 -3.93 -14.01
CA PHE A 285 21.19 -4.43 -15.33
C PHE A 285 20.38 -3.73 -16.43
N GLU A 286 19.08 -3.64 -16.26
CA GLU A 286 18.21 -3.02 -17.25
C GLU A 286 18.46 -1.50 -17.41
N LEU A 287 18.71 -0.77 -16.32
CA LEU A 287 19.07 0.65 -16.39
C LEU A 287 20.37 0.87 -17.15
N GLY A 288 21.37 -0.01 -16.96
CA GLY A 288 22.60 0.04 -17.74
C GLY A 288 22.34 -0.12 -19.25
N LEU A 289 21.50 -1.08 -19.63
CA LEU A 289 21.12 -1.26 -21.05
C LEU A 289 20.34 -0.06 -21.60
N ILE A 290 19.45 0.53 -20.80
CA ILE A 290 18.68 1.72 -21.22
C ILE A 290 19.61 2.91 -21.45
N ASP A 291 20.56 3.15 -20.55
CA ASP A 291 21.53 4.24 -20.69
C ASP A 291 22.42 4.09 -21.94
N ASP A 292 22.90 2.88 -22.19
CA ASP A 292 23.68 2.57 -23.37
C ASP A 292 22.85 2.72 -24.66
N ALA A 293 21.62 2.18 -24.66
CA ALA A 293 20.71 2.32 -25.79
C ALA A 293 20.31 3.79 -26.03
N ALA A 294 20.04 4.56 -24.98
CA ALA A 294 19.75 5.98 -25.06
C ALA A 294 20.88 6.77 -25.72
N THR A 295 22.11 6.41 -25.37
CA THR A 295 23.30 6.99 -26.01
C THR A 295 23.33 6.70 -27.50
N LYS A 296 22.97 5.49 -27.93
CA LYS A 296 22.90 5.10 -29.35
C LYS A 296 21.75 5.78 -30.07
N ILE A 297 20.57 5.84 -29.48
CA ILE A 297 19.40 6.53 -30.05
C ILE A 297 19.73 7.99 -30.34
N ARG A 298 20.30 8.70 -29.38
CA ARG A 298 20.68 10.12 -29.56
C ARG A 298 21.70 10.35 -30.68
N LYS A 299 22.52 9.33 -31.02
CA LYS A 299 23.44 9.35 -32.16
C LYS A 299 22.77 8.92 -33.47
N GLY A 300 21.56 8.43 -33.45
CA GLY A 300 20.88 7.88 -34.63
C GLY A 300 21.28 6.43 -34.95
N GLU A 301 22.00 5.76 -34.06
CA GLU A 301 22.45 4.36 -34.19
C GLU A 301 21.36 3.39 -33.73
N ILE A 302 20.21 3.38 -34.40
CA ILE A 302 18.98 2.70 -33.96
C ILE A 302 19.16 1.18 -33.86
N GLU A 303 19.84 0.56 -34.84
CA GLU A 303 20.10 -0.89 -34.82
C GLU A 303 20.98 -1.31 -33.63
N ALA A 304 22.00 -0.54 -33.30
CA ALA A 304 22.86 -0.79 -32.16
C ALA A 304 22.07 -0.65 -30.83
N ALA A 305 21.15 0.31 -30.74
CA ALA A 305 20.26 0.43 -29.57
C ALA A 305 19.33 -0.78 -29.44
N ARG A 306 18.85 -1.32 -30.57
CA ARG A 306 18.00 -2.52 -30.58
C ARG A 306 18.75 -3.75 -30.06
N GLU A 307 19.99 -3.94 -30.52
CA GLU A 307 20.84 -5.07 -30.06
C GLU A 307 21.09 -4.97 -28.57
N ILE A 308 21.41 -3.79 -28.03
CA ILE A 308 21.62 -3.55 -26.59
C ILE A 308 20.35 -3.88 -25.79
N LEU A 309 19.20 -3.36 -26.19
CA LEU A 309 17.94 -3.62 -25.46
C LEU A 309 17.49 -5.08 -25.54
N ALA A 310 17.97 -5.83 -26.53
CA ALA A 310 17.67 -7.26 -26.69
C ALA A 310 18.59 -8.16 -25.87
N GLU A 311 19.63 -7.65 -25.20
CA GLU A 311 20.58 -8.46 -24.45
C GLU A 311 19.88 -9.33 -23.39
N GLU A 312 20.33 -10.59 -23.27
CA GLU A 312 19.85 -11.50 -22.26
C GLU A 312 20.42 -11.17 -20.86
N TYR A 313 19.65 -11.51 -19.83
CA TYR A 313 20.13 -11.40 -18.45
C TYR A 313 21.38 -12.26 -18.23
N PRO A 314 22.31 -11.77 -17.38
CA PRO A 314 23.50 -12.54 -17.00
C PRO A 314 23.15 -13.86 -16.32
N GLN A 315 24.04 -14.85 -16.45
CA GLN A 315 23.84 -16.16 -15.83
C GLN A 315 23.65 -16.06 -14.30
N SER A 316 24.40 -15.18 -13.64
CA SER A 316 24.26 -14.91 -12.21
C SER A 316 22.86 -14.46 -11.79
N TYR A 317 22.22 -13.60 -12.61
CA TYR A 317 20.84 -13.21 -12.38
C TYR A 317 19.88 -14.40 -12.58
N LYS A 318 20.06 -15.18 -13.66
CA LYS A 318 19.22 -16.37 -13.92
C LYS A 318 19.30 -17.38 -12.78
N GLU A 319 20.47 -17.57 -12.19
CA GLU A 319 20.69 -18.44 -11.02
C GLU A 319 20.03 -17.89 -9.77
N LEU A 320 20.19 -16.59 -9.49
CA LEU A 320 19.55 -15.92 -8.37
C LEU A 320 18.02 -16.01 -8.48
N ARG A 321 17.45 -15.68 -9.66
CA ARG A 321 16.02 -15.80 -9.93
C ARG A 321 15.53 -17.24 -9.74
N GLY A 322 16.29 -18.22 -10.25
CA GLY A 322 15.98 -19.63 -10.08
C GLY A 322 16.02 -20.12 -8.63
N SER A 323 16.80 -19.46 -7.77
CA SER A 323 16.89 -19.84 -6.35
C SER A 323 15.64 -19.54 -5.52
N LEU A 324 14.70 -18.75 -6.04
CA LEU A 324 13.43 -18.49 -5.36
C LEU A 324 12.53 -19.72 -5.28
N PHE A 325 12.52 -20.57 -6.31
CA PHE A 325 11.64 -21.74 -6.35
C PHE A 325 11.92 -22.76 -5.24
N PRO A 326 13.17 -23.18 -4.98
CA PRO A 326 13.45 -24.08 -3.86
C PRO A 326 13.05 -23.53 -2.50
N LEU A 327 13.11 -22.19 -2.31
CA LEU A 327 12.64 -21.55 -1.08
C LEU A 327 11.10 -21.58 -1.00
N ALA A 328 10.42 -21.31 -2.11
CA ALA A 328 8.97 -21.39 -2.22
C ALA A 328 8.44 -22.81 -1.97
N GLU A 329 9.05 -23.83 -2.60
CA GLU A 329 8.73 -25.24 -2.37
C GLU A 329 8.89 -25.62 -0.90
N ARG A 330 9.93 -25.10 -0.24
CA ARG A 330 10.15 -25.35 1.17
C ARG A 330 9.10 -24.70 2.05
N LEU A 331 8.72 -23.46 1.78
CA LEU A 331 7.63 -22.76 2.48
C LEU A 331 6.29 -23.47 2.28
N ASN A 332 6.00 -23.90 1.07
CA ASN A 332 4.80 -24.68 0.80
C ASN A 332 4.80 -25.99 1.60
N ARG A 333 5.92 -26.74 1.62
CA ARG A 333 6.05 -27.98 2.40
C ARG A 333 5.92 -27.74 3.91
N LEU A 334 6.51 -26.67 4.45
CA LEU A 334 6.56 -26.44 5.90
C LEU A 334 5.24 -25.88 6.45
N ILE A 335 4.59 -25.00 5.73
CA ILE A 335 3.41 -24.24 6.23
C ILE A 335 2.27 -24.14 5.22
N GLY A 336 2.35 -24.81 4.06
CA GLY A 336 1.34 -24.75 3.02
C GLY A 336 1.28 -23.41 2.29
N MET A 337 2.34 -22.58 2.35
CA MET A 337 2.35 -21.26 1.74
C MET A 337 2.29 -21.35 0.21
N GLN A 338 1.39 -20.59 -0.38
CA GLN A 338 1.12 -20.59 -1.82
C GLN A 338 1.73 -19.32 -2.44
N LEU A 339 2.88 -19.45 -3.09
CA LEU A 339 3.67 -18.33 -3.59
C LEU A 339 3.54 -18.07 -5.09
N ASP A 340 2.78 -18.89 -5.80
CA ASP A 340 2.27 -18.66 -7.15
C ASP A 340 0.95 -19.39 -7.39
N VAL A 341 0.26 -19.02 -8.48
CA VAL A 341 -0.99 -19.67 -8.89
C VAL A 341 -0.73 -21.02 -9.56
N GLU A 342 0.26 -21.11 -10.43
CA GLU A 342 0.49 -22.27 -11.30
C GLU A 342 0.98 -23.50 -10.53
N HIS A 343 2.00 -23.33 -9.67
CA HIS A 343 2.65 -24.47 -8.99
C HIS A 343 2.06 -24.74 -7.61
N PHE A 344 1.67 -23.68 -6.90
CA PHE A 344 1.23 -23.79 -5.51
C PHE A 344 -0.27 -23.52 -5.30
N GLY A 345 -1.01 -23.20 -6.38
CA GLY A 345 -2.45 -22.97 -6.32
C GLY A 345 -2.85 -21.72 -5.53
N GLY A 346 -1.99 -20.70 -5.51
CA GLY A 346 -2.28 -19.44 -4.85
C GLY A 346 -3.45 -18.70 -5.51
N MET A 347 -4.25 -18.03 -4.71
CA MET A 347 -5.39 -17.26 -5.20
C MET A 347 -5.04 -15.79 -5.45
N ASN A 348 -4.08 -15.26 -4.71
CA ASN A 348 -3.79 -13.83 -4.72
C ASN A 348 -2.39 -13.51 -4.17
N VAL A 349 -1.92 -12.28 -4.42
CA VAL A 349 -0.58 -11.82 -4.03
C VAL A 349 -0.41 -11.71 -2.52
N GLU A 350 -1.40 -11.27 -1.78
CA GLU A 350 -1.37 -11.13 -0.33
C GLU A 350 -1.15 -12.45 0.38
N ARG A 351 -1.71 -13.51 -0.18
CA ARG A 351 -1.62 -14.86 0.36
C ARG A 351 -0.45 -15.66 -0.18
N GLY A 352 0.47 -14.99 -0.86
CA GLY A 352 1.73 -15.58 -1.24
C GLY A 352 2.03 -15.68 -2.73
N CYS A 353 1.20 -15.10 -3.62
CA CYS A 353 1.46 -15.13 -5.07
C CYS A 353 2.59 -14.18 -5.51
N THR A 354 3.62 -14.04 -4.70
CA THR A 354 4.76 -13.17 -4.96
C THR A 354 5.53 -13.55 -6.21
N LEU A 355 5.63 -14.84 -6.53
CA LEU A 355 6.35 -15.33 -7.71
C LEU A 355 5.65 -14.97 -9.03
N ASP A 356 4.33 -14.78 -9.01
CA ASP A 356 3.59 -14.35 -10.20
C ASP A 356 3.94 -12.91 -10.61
N THR A 357 4.38 -12.10 -9.66
CA THR A 357 4.70 -10.69 -9.87
C THR A 357 6.18 -10.38 -9.97
N ILE A 358 7.07 -11.33 -9.62
CA ILE A 358 8.51 -11.08 -9.54
C ILE A 358 9.15 -10.67 -10.89
N ASP A 359 8.58 -11.11 -12.00
CA ASP A 359 9.07 -10.83 -13.34
C ASP A 359 8.39 -9.62 -14.01
N ILE A 360 7.54 -8.91 -13.29
CA ILE A 360 6.94 -7.68 -13.78
C ILE A 360 8.04 -6.64 -14.05
N PRO A 361 7.97 -5.89 -15.17
CA PRO A 361 9.02 -4.93 -15.53
C PRO A 361 9.32 -3.94 -14.42
N VAL A 362 10.60 -3.80 -14.08
CA VAL A 362 11.10 -2.83 -13.09
C VAL A 362 11.79 -1.64 -13.74
N THR A 363 11.76 -1.58 -15.07
CA THR A 363 12.22 -0.47 -15.90
C THR A 363 11.39 -0.39 -17.17
N ASP A 364 11.54 0.69 -17.93
CA ASP A 364 10.94 0.87 -19.25
C ASP A 364 11.68 0.17 -20.41
N ARG A 365 12.64 -0.72 -20.11
CA ARG A 365 13.42 -1.43 -21.12
C ARG A 365 12.54 -2.07 -22.20
N GLN A 366 11.52 -2.82 -21.78
CA GLN A 366 10.64 -3.54 -22.73
C GLN A 366 9.74 -2.58 -23.51
N TYR A 367 9.25 -1.54 -22.83
CA TYR A 367 8.48 -0.47 -23.47
C TYR A 367 9.31 0.26 -24.52
N LEU A 368 10.52 0.69 -24.17
CA LEU A 368 11.45 1.36 -25.09
C LEU A 368 11.82 0.45 -26.28
N PHE A 369 12.09 -0.83 -26.04
CA PHE A 369 12.37 -1.81 -27.08
C PHE A 369 11.19 -1.99 -28.05
N LYS A 370 9.96 -2.05 -27.52
CA LYS A 370 8.74 -2.11 -28.33
C LYS A 370 8.62 -0.85 -29.19
N LYS A 371 8.74 0.34 -28.58
CA LYS A 371 8.62 1.62 -29.29
C LYS A 371 9.69 1.80 -30.36
N LEU A 372 10.91 1.36 -30.09
CA LEU A 372 12.00 1.36 -31.07
C LEU A 372 11.70 0.47 -32.28
N ASN A 373 11.01 -0.65 -32.08
CA ASN A 373 10.61 -1.53 -33.19
C ASN A 373 9.43 -0.98 -34.00
N GLU A 374 8.48 -0.32 -33.34
CA GLU A 374 7.29 0.25 -33.97
C GLU A 374 7.58 1.57 -34.70
N HIS A 375 8.42 2.40 -34.10
CA HIS A 375 8.72 3.76 -34.56
C HIS A 375 10.21 4.04 -34.42
N PRO A 376 11.04 3.56 -35.35
CA PRO A 376 12.50 3.71 -35.31
C PRO A 376 12.97 5.14 -35.63
N ASP A 377 12.20 6.15 -35.27
CA ASP A 377 12.51 7.56 -35.45
C ASP A 377 13.28 8.12 -34.26
N ARG A 378 14.40 8.74 -34.52
CA ARG A 378 15.31 9.28 -33.50
C ARG A 378 14.64 10.33 -32.63
N GLU A 379 13.88 11.25 -33.23
CA GLU A 379 13.27 12.37 -32.51
C GLU A 379 12.16 11.86 -31.55
N TYR A 380 11.31 10.98 -32.05
CA TYR A 380 10.28 10.31 -31.27
C TYR A 380 10.85 9.52 -30.10
N LEU A 381 11.90 8.72 -30.33
CA LEU A 381 12.52 7.92 -29.26
C LEU A 381 13.26 8.79 -28.24
N THR A 382 13.87 9.89 -28.66
CA THR A 382 14.51 10.85 -27.75
C THR A 382 13.46 11.52 -26.84
N ASP A 383 12.31 11.88 -27.39
CA ASP A 383 11.21 12.44 -26.62
C ASP A 383 10.71 11.46 -25.53
N ILE A 384 10.59 10.16 -25.86
CA ILE A 384 10.24 9.12 -24.87
C ILE A 384 11.27 9.06 -23.73
N LEU A 385 12.56 9.05 -24.08
CA LEU A 385 13.64 9.01 -23.09
C LEU A 385 13.65 10.25 -22.18
N ASP A 386 13.39 11.42 -22.75
CA ASP A 386 13.44 12.68 -22.02
C ASP A 386 12.21 12.89 -21.10
N ARG A 387 11.06 12.30 -21.44
CA ARG A 387 9.85 12.34 -20.58
C ARG A 387 10.04 11.66 -19.23
N ASN A 388 10.84 10.61 -19.18
CA ASN A 388 11.04 9.80 -17.98
C ASN A 388 12.30 10.17 -17.20
N LYS A 389 13.05 11.15 -17.68
CA LYS A 389 14.28 11.57 -17.02
C LYS A 389 13.98 12.59 -15.93
N VAL A 390 14.42 12.32 -14.71
CA VAL A 390 14.46 13.32 -13.63
C VAL A 390 15.72 14.17 -13.81
N GLU A 391 15.55 15.48 -14.02
CA GLU A 391 16.67 16.42 -14.14
C GLU A 391 17.09 16.94 -12.75
N ARG A 392 18.40 17.24 -12.57
CA ARG A 392 18.96 17.69 -11.27
C ARG A 392 18.38 19.00 -10.74
N ASP A 393 17.75 19.80 -11.60
CA ASP A 393 17.15 21.10 -11.24
C ASP A 393 15.63 21.00 -11.04
N GLU A 394 15.09 19.79 -10.96
CA GLU A 394 13.69 19.51 -10.69
C GLU A 394 13.49 19.13 -9.24
N PHE A 395 12.35 19.51 -8.69
CA PHE A 395 11.83 18.84 -7.51
C PHE A 395 10.96 17.67 -7.96
N TYR A 396 11.31 16.49 -7.50
CA TYR A 396 10.61 15.25 -7.78
C TYR A 396 10.17 14.59 -6.50
N PHE A 397 8.93 14.16 -6.46
CA PHE A 397 8.36 13.38 -5.38
C PHE A 397 7.64 12.16 -5.96
N SER A 398 7.93 10.99 -5.42
CA SER A 398 7.26 9.73 -5.75
C SER A 398 6.95 8.93 -4.49
N PHE A 399 5.75 8.38 -4.40
CA PHE A 399 5.41 7.44 -3.35
C PHE A 399 6.25 6.17 -3.39
N ALA A 400 6.78 5.82 -4.55
CA ALA A 400 7.71 4.71 -4.70
C ALA A 400 9.01 4.91 -3.92
N GLU A 401 9.51 6.14 -3.88
CA GLU A 401 10.76 6.49 -3.22
C GLU A 401 10.57 6.97 -1.78
N HIS A 402 9.43 7.57 -1.48
CA HIS A 402 9.16 8.25 -0.21
C HIS A 402 7.92 7.75 0.53
N GLY A 403 7.35 6.62 0.12
CA GLY A 403 6.04 6.16 0.55
C GLY A 403 5.80 6.17 2.06
N PHE A 404 6.79 5.78 2.85
CA PHE A 404 6.66 5.74 4.30
C PHE A 404 6.73 7.11 4.97
N GLU A 405 7.56 8.01 4.49
CA GLU A 405 7.65 9.37 5.03
C GLU A 405 6.34 10.13 4.85
N VAL A 406 5.63 9.83 3.79
CA VAL A 406 4.36 10.49 3.46
C VAL A 406 3.20 9.90 4.25
N ILE A 407 3.15 8.59 4.41
CA ILE A 407 2.11 7.91 5.19
C ILE A 407 2.09 8.45 6.63
N GLY A 408 3.24 8.70 7.23
CA GLY A 408 3.33 9.29 8.55
C GLY A 408 2.80 10.73 8.68
N ARG A 409 2.55 11.41 7.58
CA ARG A 409 2.01 12.78 7.54
C ARG A 409 0.51 12.84 7.26
N GLN A 410 -0.07 11.77 6.76
CA GLN A 410 -1.50 11.71 6.49
C GLN A 410 -2.28 11.43 7.77
N ASN A 411 -3.30 12.23 8.03
CA ASN A 411 -4.09 12.19 9.26
C ASN A 411 -4.87 10.88 9.41
N GLY A 412 -4.22 9.82 9.90
CA GLY A 412 -4.92 8.75 10.58
C GLY A 412 -5.42 7.56 9.77
N GLU A 413 -5.46 7.55 8.45
CA GLU A 413 -5.69 6.34 7.68
C GLU A 413 -4.42 5.88 7.00
N PHE A 414 -3.97 4.71 7.41
CA PHE A 414 -2.77 4.11 6.89
C PHE A 414 -3.14 2.94 6.01
N TYR A 415 -3.55 3.24 4.80
CA TYR A 415 -3.54 2.25 3.75
C TYR A 415 -2.13 2.13 3.21
N MET A 416 -1.31 1.43 3.96
CA MET A 416 0.00 1.07 3.47
C MET A 416 -0.19 0.04 2.37
N ASN A 417 0.02 0.37 1.18
CA ASN A 417 -0.01 -0.51 0.03
C ASN A 417 -1.24 -0.53 -0.79
N PHE A 418 -2.03 0.41 -0.53
CA PHE A 418 -3.32 0.22 -0.98
C PHE A 418 -3.65 1.27 -1.91
N VAL A 419 -4.19 0.98 -3.00
CA VAL A 419 -5.60 1.06 -3.04
C VAL A 419 -6.15 0.13 -4.09
N GLY A 420 -7.05 -0.73 -3.75
CA GLY A 420 -7.98 -1.36 -4.67
C GLY A 420 -9.12 -0.42 -4.93
N ASP A 421 -9.36 -0.25 -6.16
CA ASP A 421 -10.68 0.07 -6.61
C ASP A 421 -11.23 -1.25 -7.14
N ASP A 422 -12.26 -1.77 -6.54
CA ASP A 422 -12.93 -3.02 -6.90
C ASP A 422 -13.40 -3.05 -8.37
N ASN A 423 -13.35 -1.92 -9.04
CA ASN A 423 -13.75 -1.74 -10.42
C ASN A 423 -12.60 -1.58 -11.40
N THR A 424 -11.35 -1.77 -10.99
CA THR A 424 -10.23 -1.74 -11.92
C THR A 424 -9.80 -3.14 -12.28
N ASP A 425 -9.59 -3.41 -13.57
CA ASP A 425 -9.00 -4.65 -14.08
C ASP A 425 -7.53 -4.86 -13.65
N GLY A 426 -7.10 -4.17 -12.65
CA GLY A 426 -5.76 -4.25 -12.13
C GLY A 426 -5.64 -3.57 -10.79
N SER A 427 -4.90 -4.18 -9.94
CA SER A 427 -4.49 -3.63 -8.68
C SER A 427 -3.64 -2.39 -8.89
N MET A 428 -3.73 -1.46 -7.96
CA MET A 428 -2.84 -0.32 -7.96
C MET A 428 -1.45 -0.71 -7.49
N PRO A 429 -0.42 -0.19 -8.15
CA PRO A 429 0.93 -0.28 -7.63
C PRO A 429 1.00 0.42 -6.27
N MET A 430 1.84 -0.09 -5.41
CA MET A 430 2.07 0.46 -4.07
C MET A 430 2.68 1.85 -4.05
N CYS A 431 3.06 2.37 -5.21
CA CYS A 431 3.52 3.73 -5.41
C CYS A 431 2.41 4.76 -5.46
N MET A 432 1.16 4.34 -5.34
CA MET A 432 0.04 5.26 -5.37
C MET A 432 -0.50 5.53 -3.98
N THR A 433 -0.98 6.74 -3.78
CA THR A 433 -1.80 7.08 -2.62
C THR A 433 -3.18 7.53 -3.06
N LYS A 434 -4.15 7.33 -2.20
CA LYS A 434 -5.50 7.87 -2.33
C LYS A 434 -5.69 8.98 -1.31
N VAL A 435 -6.10 10.14 -1.80
CA VAL A 435 -6.45 11.30 -0.96
C VAL A 435 -7.96 11.39 -0.89
N TYR A 436 -8.50 11.45 0.32
CA TYR A 436 -9.92 11.59 0.60
C TYR A 436 -10.25 13.03 1.01
N ASP A 437 -11.52 13.36 1.15
CA ASP A 437 -12.00 14.69 1.55
C ASP A 437 -11.47 15.15 2.92
N HIS A 438 -11.11 14.21 3.78
CA HIS A 438 -10.56 14.49 5.11
C HIS A 438 -9.03 14.36 5.17
N PHE A 439 -8.39 14.03 4.05
CA PHE A 439 -6.96 13.84 3.96
C PHE A 439 -6.34 14.82 2.98
N ASN A 440 -5.47 15.64 3.52
CA ASN A 440 -4.63 16.49 2.73
C ASN A 440 -3.28 15.79 2.51
N PHE A 441 -2.83 15.77 1.29
CA PHE A 441 -1.44 15.52 1.02
C PHE A 441 -0.68 16.84 1.12
N ASP A 442 0.34 16.89 1.97
CA ASP A 442 1.23 18.04 2.08
C ASP A 442 2.67 17.68 1.82
N CYS A 443 3.38 18.52 1.09
CA CYS A 443 4.78 18.34 0.77
C CYS A 443 5.52 19.67 0.82
N LYS A 444 6.70 19.67 1.49
CA LYS A 444 7.58 20.83 1.53
C LYS A 444 8.64 20.73 0.44
N VAL A 445 8.65 21.74 -0.39
CA VAL A 445 9.62 21.89 -1.47
C VAL A 445 10.64 22.94 -1.09
N ALA A 446 11.91 22.69 -1.35
CA ALA A 446 12.99 23.63 -1.08
C ALA A 446 14.08 23.52 -2.17
N GLY A 447 14.93 24.56 -2.24
CA GLY A 447 16.09 24.57 -3.14
C GLY A 447 15.78 24.97 -4.57
N LEU A 448 14.56 25.41 -4.87
CA LEU A 448 14.19 25.87 -6.20
C LEU A 448 14.84 27.21 -6.53
N THR A 449 15.26 27.38 -7.78
CA THR A 449 15.77 28.66 -8.30
C THR A 449 14.59 29.55 -8.71
N GLY A 450 14.77 30.86 -8.69
CA GLY A 450 13.70 31.79 -9.10
C GLY A 450 13.22 31.57 -10.54
N GLY A 451 11.95 31.84 -10.80
CA GLY A 451 11.31 31.71 -12.12
C GLY A 451 9.97 30.97 -12.04
N ASP A 452 9.34 30.82 -13.19
CA ASP A 452 8.09 30.06 -13.30
C ASP A 452 8.40 28.57 -13.49
N TYR A 453 7.47 27.74 -12.98
CA TYR A 453 7.58 26.28 -13.03
C TYR A 453 6.34 25.66 -13.69
N GLU A 454 6.46 24.40 -14.04
CA GLU A 454 5.35 23.50 -14.33
C GLU A 454 5.25 22.44 -13.23
N LEU A 455 4.06 22.27 -12.66
CA LEU A 455 3.74 21.15 -11.79
C LEU A 455 3.09 20.06 -12.63
N ARG A 456 3.73 18.91 -12.71
CA ARG A 456 3.17 17.70 -13.31
C ARG A 456 2.76 16.75 -12.20
N ILE A 457 1.50 16.30 -12.21
CA ILE A 457 0.98 15.28 -11.30
C ILE A 457 0.52 14.09 -12.11
N THR A 458 0.98 12.90 -11.73
CA THR A 458 0.57 11.63 -12.36
C THR A 458 -0.53 10.99 -11.55
N TYR A 459 -1.71 10.92 -12.15
CA TYR A 459 -2.92 10.34 -11.58
C TYR A 459 -3.22 9.00 -12.18
N LYS A 460 -3.97 8.17 -11.44
CA LYS A 460 -4.67 7.01 -11.99
C LYS A 460 -6.11 7.39 -12.33
N SER A 461 -6.54 7.11 -13.56
CA SER A 461 -7.94 7.26 -13.94
C SER A 461 -8.81 6.17 -13.30
N ARG A 462 -10.03 6.53 -12.93
CA ARG A 462 -11.04 5.58 -12.45
C ARG A 462 -11.93 5.09 -13.58
N PRO A 463 -12.45 3.84 -13.53
CA PRO A 463 -13.26 3.26 -14.60
C PRO A 463 -14.60 3.97 -14.85
N ASN A 464 -15.12 4.72 -13.90
CA ASN A 464 -16.49 5.22 -13.92
C ASN A 464 -16.62 6.72 -14.22
N ASP A 465 -15.63 7.35 -14.85
CA ASP A 465 -15.67 8.75 -15.30
C ASP A 465 -16.23 9.77 -14.27
N LYS A 466 -16.17 9.45 -12.99
CA LYS A 466 -16.49 10.43 -11.96
C LYS A 466 -15.46 11.55 -12.06
N ILE A 467 -15.94 12.74 -12.40
CA ILE A 467 -15.14 13.94 -12.36
C ILE A 467 -14.89 14.25 -10.89
N ILE A 468 -13.70 13.91 -10.43
CA ILE A 468 -13.24 14.20 -9.09
C ILE A 468 -12.80 15.66 -9.06
N HIS A 469 -13.28 16.39 -8.08
CA HIS A 469 -12.86 17.76 -7.85
C HIS A 469 -11.70 17.78 -6.87
N HIS A 470 -10.59 18.44 -7.22
CA HIS A 470 -9.46 18.62 -6.31
C HIS A 470 -8.94 20.04 -6.29
N LYS A 471 -8.22 20.33 -5.23
CA LYS A 471 -7.63 21.64 -5.00
C LYS A 471 -6.14 21.48 -4.72
N ILE A 472 -5.34 22.32 -5.37
CA ILE A 472 -3.89 22.40 -5.17
C ILE A 472 -3.57 23.78 -4.64
N THR A 473 -2.88 23.86 -3.51
CA THR A 473 -2.41 25.11 -2.94
C THR A 473 -0.89 25.12 -2.80
N PHE A 474 -0.32 26.32 -2.83
CA PHE A 474 1.06 26.59 -2.53
C PHE A 474 1.12 27.65 -1.43
N ASN A 475 1.70 27.33 -0.30
CA ASN A 475 1.73 28.21 0.90
C ASN A 475 0.32 28.73 1.29
N GLY A 476 -0.71 27.92 1.06
CA GLY A 476 -2.11 28.28 1.30
C GLY A 476 -2.80 29.05 0.16
N ASP A 477 -2.05 29.56 -0.82
CA ASP A 477 -2.61 30.20 -2.01
C ASP A 477 -3.06 29.17 -3.05
N VAL A 478 -4.26 29.34 -3.60
CA VAL A 478 -4.83 28.39 -4.57
C VAL A 478 -4.14 28.51 -5.91
N LEU A 479 -3.48 27.41 -6.33
CA LEU A 479 -2.98 27.24 -7.68
C LEU A 479 -4.09 26.75 -8.61
N TYR A 480 -4.81 25.72 -8.18
CA TYR A 480 -5.88 25.08 -8.93
C TYR A 480 -7.01 24.64 -8.01
N ASP A 481 -8.22 24.79 -8.48
CA ASP A 481 -9.44 24.35 -7.79
C ASP A 481 -10.46 23.98 -8.88
N GLY A 482 -10.70 22.67 -9.07
CA GLY A 482 -11.52 22.21 -10.18
C GLY A 482 -11.45 20.69 -10.43
N PRO A 483 -11.97 20.23 -11.57
CA PRO A 483 -11.95 18.81 -11.91
C PRO A 483 -10.52 18.27 -12.04
N GLN A 484 -10.31 17.03 -11.64
CA GLN A 484 -9.01 16.36 -11.58
C GLN A 484 -8.19 16.49 -12.87
N PHE A 485 -8.84 16.44 -14.02
CA PHE A 485 -8.18 16.51 -15.31
C PHE A 485 -8.32 17.87 -16.00
N GLY A 486 -8.56 18.93 -15.25
CA GLY A 486 -8.77 20.27 -15.80
C GLY A 486 -7.50 21.05 -16.13
N GLY A 487 -6.33 20.53 -15.78
CA GLY A 487 -5.05 21.05 -16.23
C GLY A 487 -4.72 20.67 -17.69
N ARG A 488 -3.56 21.14 -18.17
CA ARG A 488 -3.05 20.74 -19.47
C ARG A 488 -2.52 19.32 -19.43
N ARG A 489 -2.96 18.46 -20.34
CA ARG A 489 -2.49 17.08 -20.44
C ARG A 489 -1.11 17.03 -21.07
N ASP A 490 -0.30 16.08 -20.60
CA ASP A 490 0.99 15.77 -21.19
C ASP A 490 0.86 14.52 -22.06
N GLY A 491 1.12 14.69 -23.36
CA GLY A 491 1.13 13.62 -24.37
C GLY A 491 -0.24 13.21 -24.92
N ASP A 492 -0.24 12.15 -25.74
CA ASP A 492 -1.37 11.64 -26.53
C ASP A 492 -2.37 10.80 -25.68
N TYR A 493 -2.69 11.24 -24.50
CA TYR A 493 -3.54 10.49 -23.57
C TYR A 493 -5.05 10.58 -23.83
N GLU A 494 -5.48 11.28 -24.88
CA GLU A 494 -6.91 11.47 -25.17
C GLU A 494 -7.74 10.18 -25.33
N LYS A 495 -7.09 9.07 -25.65
CA LYS A 495 -7.76 7.78 -25.86
C LYS A 495 -7.82 6.89 -24.63
N LYS A 496 -7.19 7.26 -23.52
CA LYS A 496 -6.90 6.38 -22.38
C LYS A 496 -7.71 6.65 -21.13
N TYR A 497 -8.77 7.43 -21.24
CA TYR A 497 -9.70 7.64 -20.11
C TYR A 497 -10.43 6.39 -19.67
N LEU A 498 -10.23 5.32 -20.36
CA LEU A 498 -11.23 4.28 -20.34
C LEU A 498 -10.98 3.16 -19.38
N VAL A 499 -9.92 2.96 -18.74
CA VAL A 499 -9.80 1.90 -17.72
C VAL A 499 -8.37 1.83 -17.15
N GLY A 500 -8.20 2.32 -15.95
CA GLY A 500 -7.05 1.95 -15.13
C GLY A 500 -5.67 2.52 -15.53
N GLY A 501 -5.60 3.40 -16.51
CA GLY A 501 -4.34 4.00 -16.99
C GLY A 501 -3.83 5.16 -16.14
N TYR A 502 -2.53 5.43 -16.22
CA TYR A 502 -1.92 6.62 -15.63
C TYR A 502 -2.05 7.81 -16.57
N GLN A 503 -2.25 8.99 -15.98
CA GLN A 503 -2.29 10.25 -16.71
C GLN A 503 -1.48 11.31 -16.00
N SER A 504 -0.65 12.01 -16.74
CA SER A 504 0.06 13.16 -16.23
C SER A 504 -0.64 14.45 -16.64
N ILE A 505 -0.99 15.26 -15.65
CA ILE A 505 -1.63 16.56 -15.82
C ILE A 505 -0.64 17.64 -15.41
N VAL A 506 -0.52 18.67 -16.22
CA VAL A 506 0.44 19.77 -16.05
C VAL A 506 -0.29 21.05 -15.67
N TYR A 507 0.19 21.72 -14.64
CA TYR A 507 -0.28 23.01 -14.16
C TYR A 507 0.84 24.04 -14.23
N ASP A 508 0.55 25.24 -14.72
CA ASP A 508 1.51 26.33 -14.72
C ASP A 508 1.61 26.94 -13.32
N VAL A 509 2.83 27.03 -12.78
CA VAL A 509 3.11 27.56 -11.45
C VAL A 509 3.94 28.84 -11.57
N PRO A 510 3.31 30.01 -11.55
CA PRO A 510 4.03 31.28 -11.54
C PRO A 510 4.97 31.44 -10.35
N SER A 511 6.06 32.15 -10.54
CA SER A 511 7.12 32.36 -9.53
C SER A 511 6.61 32.97 -8.19
N ARG A 512 5.47 33.67 -8.21
CA ARG A 512 4.85 34.23 -7.00
C ARG A 512 4.44 33.20 -5.96
N PHE A 513 4.28 31.94 -6.35
CA PHE A 513 3.93 30.84 -5.44
C PHE A 513 5.11 30.34 -4.60
N PHE A 514 6.32 30.79 -4.89
CA PHE A 514 7.51 30.39 -4.18
C PHE A 514 8.04 31.51 -3.27
N VAL A 515 8.39 31.17 -2.04
CA VAL A 515 9.02 32.08 -1.08
C VAL A 515 10.46 31.63 -0.86
N ASN A 516 11.43 32.40 -1.35
CA ASN A 516 12.86 32.08 -1.25
C ASN A 516 13.21 30.68 -1.80
N GLY A 517 12.59 30.27 -2.89
CA GLY A 517 12.80 28.94 -3.48
C GLY A 517 12.17 27.79 -2.70
N CYS A 518 11.23 28.09 -1.81
CA CYS A 518 10.47 27.12 -1.02
C CYS A 518 8.97 27.25 -1.26
N ALA A 519 8.24 26.17 -1.08
CA ALA A 519 6.80 26.16 -1.01
C ALA A 519 6.30 24.98 -0.16
N ASP A 520 5.18 25.19 0.54
CA ASP A 520 4.36 24.12 1.08
C ASP A 520 3.24 23.84 0.06
N ILE A 521 3.26 22.63 -0.52
CA ILE A 521 2.27 22.18 -1.51
C ILE A 521 1.27 21.31 -0.77
N GLU A 522 0.00 21.64 -0.89
CA GLU A 522 -1.10 20.84 -0.34
C GLU A 522 -2.04 20.44 -1.48
N ILE A 523 -2.42 19.18 -1.52
CA ILE A 523 -3.39 18.62 -2.46
C ILE A 523 -4.55 18.05 -1.65
N THR A 524 -5.74 18.54 -1.93
CA THR A 524 -6.97 18.13 -1.23
C THR A 524 -8.03 17.67 -2.21
N GLU A 525 -8.84 16.74 -1.76
CA GLU A 525 -10.02 16.23 -2.46
C GLU A 525 -11.24 16.25 -1.53
N PRO A 526 -12.26 17.07 -1.80
CA PRO A 526 -13.35 17.26 -0.85
C PRO A 526 -14.42 16.17 -0.83
N ILE A 527 -14.49 15.26 -1.82
CA ILE A 527 -15.68 14.39 -1.95
C ILE A 527 -15.39 12.90 -2.07
N ASP A 528 -14.60 12.46 -3.05
CA ASP A 528 -14.51 11.03 -3.40
C ASP A 528 -13.08 10.46 -3.32
N GLY A 529 -12.11 11.28 -3.00
CA GLY A 529 -10.69 10.92 -3.03
C GLY A 529 -10.16 10.69 -4.46
N PHE A 530 -8.92 11.03 -4.69
CA PHE A 530 -8.22 10.77 -5.94
C PHE A 530 -6.91 10.02 -5.68
N MET A 531 -6.41 9.40 -6.73
CA MET A 531 -5.21 8.59 -6.66
C MET A 531 -4.11 9.19 -7.49
N PHE A 532 -2.93 9.35 -6.90
CA PHE A 532 -1.75 9.81 -7.64
C PHE A 532 -0.47 9.10 -7.17
N SER A 533 0.55 9.07 -8.03
CA SER A 533 1.79 8.36 -7.77
C SER A 533 2.98 9.28 -7.54
N GLU A 534 3.03 10.37 -8.27
CA GLU A 534 4.17 11.28 -8.24
C GLU A 534 3.77 12.69 -8.64
N PHE A 535 4.62 13.66 -8.31
CA PHE A 535 4.61 14.97 -8.93
C PHE A 535 6.03 15.50 -9.14
N ARG A 536 6.14 16.38 -10.14
CA ARG A 536 7.39 17.06 -10.52
C ARG A 536 7.15 18.55 -10.66
N LEU A 537 8.08 19.34 -10.14
CA LEU A 537 8.18 20.76 -10.44
C LEU A 537 9.37 20.97 -11.37
N THR A 538 9.09 21.30 -12.62
CA THR A 538 10.12 21.55 -13.65
C THR A 538 10.14 23.04 -13.96
N LYS A 539 11.32 23.65 -13.94
CA LYS A 539 11.49 25.06 -14.27
C LYS A 539 11.19 25.31 -15.74
N LYS A 540 10.35 26.31 -16.02
CA LYS A 540 10.13 26.78 -17.39
C LYS A 540 11.38 27.42 -17.94
N ARG A 541 11.73 27.05 -19.18
CA ARG A 541 12.88 27.60 -19.92
C ARG A 541 12.57 28.97 -20.51
#